data_787d1420cda50634f4dfeab86a21ebba
#
_entry.id   787d1420cda50634f4dfeab86a21ebba
#
_cell.length_a   1.000
_cell.length_b   1.000
_cell.length_c   1.000
_cell.angle_alpha   90.00
_cell.angle_beta   90.00
_cell.angle_gamma   90.00
#
_symmetry.space_group_name_H-M   'P 1'
#
loop_
_entity.id
_entity.type
_entity.pdbx_description
1 polymer ?
#
loop_
_entity_poly.entity_id
_entity_poly.type
_entity_poly.pdbx_seq_one_letter_code
_entity_poly.pdbx_strand_id
1 'polypeptide(L)'
;EIYTLSLHDALPIYCSRDNVYEVPGSVNKKMRASGRLYLDDESFEALEDGAIDQIVNIACLPGVHRYAIGLPDIHFGYGFPIGGVAAFNEKNGIVSPGGVGFDINCGVRLIKTNLKQADIEDKIDELIEALFKNIPSGVGSKGKIKLKENEIDDVLNFGAEWAVENGYGWKEDLEVLEENGRIKEADSAKVSDKAKRRGIPQLGSLGSGNHFLEIQVVDEIYDDEVAGVYGLEKGMVVIMIHSGSRGCGHQVCSDYLRVMDKAYKNHQIDLADRQLACAPFDSREAQDYLKAMYAAANYAWANRQMMTHWIRETFEDILGKSAKDMEMDIVYDVAHNIAKQETHKFKGNDIKLVVHRKGATRAFGPGSEEIPEKYREVGQPVLIPGTMGTASYVLHGTQTAMEETFGSTAHGAGRVLSRSQAKKDYKPEEIKNTLAANGVKIRATTENVIAEEAPGAYKDVDSVVKISDSTGIAKLVAKVKPLAVTKG
;
A
#
# COMPACT_ATOMS: atom_id res chain seq x y z
N GLU A 1 1.88 8.75 -42.51
CA GLU A 1 1.46 8.32 -41.15
C GLU A 1 2.34 7.16 -40.77
N ILE A 2 3.30 7.39 -39.89
CA ILE A 2 4.12 6.31 -39.31
C ILE A 2 3.28 5.77 -38.14
N TYR A 3 2.58 4.65 -38.37
CA TYR A 3 2.04 3.87 -37.27
C TYR A 3 3.23 3.31 -36.48
N THR A 4 3.55 3.91 -35.35
CA THR A 4 4.34 3.24 -34.32
C THR A 4 3.48 2.08 -33.82
N LEU A 5 3.79 0.86 -34.26
CA LEU A 5 3.27 -0.36 -33.65
C LEU A 5 3.56 -0.27 -32.13
N SER A 6 2.53 -0.42 -31.31
CA SER A 6 2.70 -0.52 -29.86
C SER A 6 3.63 -1.69 -29.54
N LEU A 7 4.37 -1.61 -28.46
CA LEU A 7 5.23 -2.72 -27.99
C LEU A 7 4.39 -4.00 -27.80
N HIS A 8 3.12 -3.86 -27.45
CA HIS A 8 2.14 -4.94 -27.33
C HIS A 8 1.98 -5.75 -28.62
N ASP A 9 1.99 -5.08 -29.79
CA ASP A 9 1.83 -5.75 -31.10
C ASP A 9 3.11 -6.45 -31.56
N ALA A 10 4.26 -6.10 -31.00
CA ALA A 10 5.57 -6.62 -31.40
C ALA A 10 6.08 -7.75 -30.49
N LEU A 11 5.59 -7.86 -29.26
CA LEU A 11 6.02 -8.87 -28.30
C LEU A 11 5.10 -10.09 -28.32
N PRO A 12 5.63 -11.32 -28.15
CA PRO A 12 4.83 -12.54 -28.10
C PRO A 12 4.10 -12.72 -26.76
N ILE A 13 3.43 -11.65 -26.28
CA ILE A 13 2.60 -11.69 -25.08
C ILE A 13 1.27 -12.34 -25.45
N TYR A 14 0.75 -13.23 -24.61
CA TYR A 14 -0.49 -13.93 -24.87
C TYR A 14 -1.34 -14.10 -23.62
N CYS A 15 -2.66 -14.06 -23.81
CA CYS A 15 -3.62 -14.39 -22.78
C CYS A 15 -3.55 -15.90 -22.49
N SER A 16 -3.14 -16.28 -21.29
CA SER A 16 -3.01 -17.68 -20.86
C SER A 16 -4.30 -18.24 -20.27
N ARG A 17 -5.11 -17.38 -19.70
CA ARG A 17 -6.48 -17.61 -19.22
C ARG A 17 -7.15 -16.25 -19.00
N ASP A 18 -8.45 -16.24 -18.74
CA ASP A 18 -9.21 -15.01 -18.52
C ASP A 18 -8.52 -14.07 -17.53
N ASN A 19 -8.27 -12.84 -17.96
CA ASN A 19 -7.61 -11.78 -17.22
C ASN A 19 -6.16 -12.07 -16.77
N VAL A 20 -5.46 -13.01 -17.42
CA VAL A 20 -4.04 -13.31 -17.13
C VAL A 20 -3.22 -13.40 -18.41
N TYR A 21 -2.27 -12.49 -18.54
CA TYR A 21 -1.34 -12.45 -19.66
C TYR A 21 0.06 -12.92 -19.25
N GLU A 22 0.71 -13.69 -20.12
CA GLU A 22 2.08 -14.16 -19.94
C GLU A 22 3.05 -13.38 -20.85
N VAL A 23 4.13 -12.91 -20.27
CA VAL A 23 5.29 -12.35 -20.98
C VAL A 23 6.38 -13.42 -20.97
N PRO A 24 6.52 -14.18 -22.07
CA PRO A 24 7.41 -15.34 -22.09
C PRO A 24 8.89 -14.92 -22.06
N GLY A 25 9.76 -15.78 -21.53
CA GLY A 25 11.20 -15.55 -21.48
C GLY A 25 11.87 -15.34 -22.83
N SER A 26 11.18 -15.67 -23.94
CA SER A 26 11.66 -15.39 -25.30
C SER A 26 11.68 -13.92 -25.69
N VAL A 27 10.94 -13.06 -24.96
CA VAL A 27 10.91 -11.60 -25.16
C VAL A 27 12.29 -10.99 -24.99
N ASN A 28 13.06 -11.46 -24.01
CA ASN A 28 14.45 -11.02 -23.81
C ASN A 28 15.31 -12.20 -23.37
N LYS A 29 16.39 -12.45 -24.09
CA LYS A 29 17.33 -13.56 -23.81
C LYS A 29 17.98 -13.54 -22.43
N LYS A 30 17.94 -12.38 -21.73
CA LYS A 30 18.45 -12.22 -20.36
C LYS A 30 17.40 -12.58 -19.29
N MET A 31 16.13 -12.78 -19.67
CA MET A 31 15.09 -13.16 -18.70
C MET A 31 15.41 -14.52 -18.07
N ARG A 32 15.28 -14.56 -16.76
CA ARG A 32 15.49 -15.74 -15.88
C ARG A 32 14.16 -16.32 -15.39
N ALA A 33 13.09 -15.55 -15.54
CA ALA A 33 11.71 -15.90 -15.24
C ALA A 33 10.79 -15.30 -16.30
N SER A 34 9.55 -15.77 -16.39
CA SER A 34 8.52 -15.12 -17.21
C SER A 34 7.92 -13.91 -16.48
N GLY A 35 7.31 -13.00 -17.22
CA GLY A 35 6.41 -12.01 -16.67
C GLY A 35 4.97 -12.56 -16.64
N ARG A 36 4.17 -12.08 -15.68
CA ARG A 36 2.73 -12.39 -15.61
C ARG A 36 1.95 -11.14 -15.25
N LEU A 37 0.91 -10.83 -16.01
CA LEU A 37 0.08 -9.64 -15.82
C LEU A 37 -1.37 -10.08 -15.53
N TYR A 38 -1.98 -9.50 -14.52
CA TYR A 38 -3.38 -9.74 -14.15
C TYR A 38 -4.21 -8.53 -14.63
N LEU A 39 -4.70 -8.63 -15.86
CA LEU A 39 -5.40 -7.55 -16.57
C LEU A 39 -6.51 -8.12 -17.41
N ASP A 40 -7.63 -7.42 -17.54
CA ASP A 40 -8.57 -7.66 -18.63
C ASP A 40 -8.05 -7.07 -19.95
N ASP A 41 -8.72 -7.37 -21.06
CA ASP A 41 -8.28 -6.95 -22.38
C ASP A 41 -8.19 -5.42 -22.50
N GLU A 42 -9.15 -4.69 -21.94
CA GLU A 42 -9.16 -3.22 -21.95
C GLU A 42 -7.98 -2.64 -21.18
N SER A 43 -7.72 -3.15 -19.97
CA SER A 43 -6.59 -2.73 -19.13
C SER A 43 -5.24 -3.12 -19.74
N PHE A 44 -5.17 -4.24 -20.47
CA PHE A 44 -3.97 -4.65 -21.18
C PHE A 44 -3.68 -3.73 -22.36
N GLU A 45 -4.67 -3.41 -23.20
CA GLU A 45 -4.53 -2.48 -24.32
C GLU A 45 -4.15 -1.04 -23.87
N ALA A 46 -4.63 -0.63 -22.68
CA ALA A 46 -4.34 0.68 -22.11
C ALA A 46 -3.02 0.74 -21.33
N LEU A 47 -2.33 -0.39 -21.15
CA LEU A 47 -1.11 -0.45 -20.36
C LEU A 47 0.05 0.26 -21.07
N GLU A 48 0.79 1.09 -20.35
CA GLU A 48 1.98 1.79 -20.86
C GLU A 48 3.09 0.78 -21.18
N ASP A 49 3.71 0.89 -22.37
CA ASP A 49 4.86 0.06 -22.80
C ASP A 49 5.97 0.02 -21.73
N GLY A 50 6.24 1.16 -21.09
CA GLY A 50 7.25 1.24 -20.03
C GLY A 50 6.98 0.37 -18.81
N ALA A 51 5.72 0.04 -18.50
CA ALA A 51 5.39 -0.88 -17.42
C ALA A 51 5.71 -2.32 -17.79
N ILE A 52 5.50 -2.70 -19.05
CA ILE A 52 5.89 -4.02 -19.57
C ILE A 52 7.41 -4.16 -19.57
N ASP A 53 8.14 -3.13 -20.04
CA ASP A 53 9.60 -3.10 -20.00
C ASP A 53 10.12 -3.30 -18.58
N GLN A 54 9.48 -2.69 -17.60
CA GLN A 54 9.86 -2.87 -16.19
C GLN A 54 9.65 -4.32 -15.72
N ILE A 55 8.57 -4.99 -16.10
CA ILE A 55 8.35 -6.42 -15.81
C ILE A 55 9.44 -7.27 -16.47
N VAL A 56 9.78 -7.01 -17.74
CA VAL A 56 10.87 -7.71 -18.45
C VAL A 56 12.21 -7.50 -17.75
N ASN A 57 12.52 -6.27 -17.35
CA ASN A 57 13.77 -5.93 -16.66
C ASN A 57 13.88 -6.61 -15.29
N ILE A 58 12.79 -6.70 -14.52
CA ILE A 58 12.73 -7.43 -13.24
C ILE A 58 13.00 -8.92 -13.48
N ALA A 59 12.37 -9.50 -14.51
CA ALA A 59 12.55 -10.91 -14.87
C ALA A 59 13.99 -11.28 -15.27
N CYS A 60 14.84 -10.28 -15.59
CA CYS A 60 16.28 -10.45 -15.83
C CYS A 60 17.13 -10.49 -14.56
N LEU A 61 16.62 -10.09 -13.39
CA LEU A 61 17.40 -9.99 -12.16
C LEU A 61 17.83 -11.35 -11.61
N PRO A 62 19.03 -11.45 -10.99
CA PRO A 62 19.49 -12.68 -10.39
C PRO A 62 18.54 -13.23 -9.32
N GLY A 63 18.31 -14.55 -9.35
CA GLY A 63 17.53 -15.25 -8.33
C GLY A 63 16.03 -14.96 -8.33
N VAL A 64 15.51 -14.24 -9.34
CA VAL A 64 14.06 -14.06 -9.48
C VAL A 64 13.38 -15.43 -9.56
N HIS A 65 12.30 -15.63 -8.80
CA HIS A 65 11.60 -16.90 -8.69
C HIS A 65 10.27 -16.89 -9.44
N ARG A 66 10.08 -17.82 -10.35
CA ARG A 66 8.88 -18.05 -11.17
C ARG A 66 8.49 -16.89 -12.09
N TYR A 67 8.05 -15.79 -11.53
CA TYR A 67 7.46 -14.68 -12.27
C TYR A 67 7.89 -13.31 -11.76
N ALA A 68 8.04 -12.35 -12.67
CA ALA A 68 7.88 -10.94 -12.39
C ALA A 68 6.40 -10.61 -12.64
N ILE A 69 5.70 -10.08 -11.65
CA ILE A 69 4.23 -9.97 -11.66
C ILE A 69 3.80 -8.51 -11.75
N GLY A 70 2.84 -8.23 -12.62
CA GLY A 70 2.05 -7.02 -12.67
C GLY A 70 0.61 -7.30 -12.24
N LEU A 71 0.14 -6.59 -11.21
CA LEU A 71 -1.19 -6.69 -10.62
C LEU A 71 -2.19 -5.78 -11.37
N PRO A 72 -3.51 -5.87 -11.14
CA PRO A 72 -4.52 -5.14 -11.91
C PRO A 72 -4.33 -3.62 -11.97
N ASP A 73 -3.73 -3.03 -10.93
CA ASP A 73 -3.43 -1.61 -10.82
C ASP A 73 -2.06 -1.20 -11.38
N ILE A 74 -1.39 -2.10 -12.11
CA ILE A 74 -0.05 -1.87 -12.66
C ILE A 74 0.03 -0.58 -13.51
N HIS A 75 1.08 0.22 -13.27
CA HIS A 75 1.44 1.37 -14.08
C HIS A 75 2.93 1.70 -13.92
N PHE A 76 3.45 2.57 -14.80
CA PHE A 76 4.86 2.93 -14.81
C PHE A 76 5.33 3.52 -13.47
N GLY A 77 6.46 3.06 -12.96
CA GLY A 77 7.08 3.47 -11.71
C GLY A 77 8.59 3.71 -11.83
N TYR A 78 9.27 3.84 -10.71
CA TYR A 78 10.73 3.91 -10.62
C TYR A 78 11.28 2.50 -10.34
N GLY A 79 12.07 1.92 -11.25
CA GLY A 79 12.62 0.58 -11.13
C GLY A 79 11.56 -0.51 -11.34
N PHE A 80 10.83 -0.90 -10.29
CA PHE A 80 9.62 -1.72 -10.44
C PHE A 80 8.44 -0.85 -10.90
N PRO A 81 7.51 -1.40 -11.69
CA PRO A 81 6.21 -0.76 -11.86
C PRO A 81 5.50 -0.68 -10.50
N ILE A 82 4.58 0.26 -10.34
CA ILE A 82 3.63 0.25 -9.22
C ILE A 82 2.58 -0.80 -9.56
N GLY A 83 2.13 -1.60 -8.60
CA GLY A 83 1.40 -2.85 -8.86
C GLY A 83 2.35 -4.01 -9.17
N GLY A 84 3.65 -3.84 -8.89
CA GLY A 84 4.69 -4.83 -9.19
C GLY A 84 5.04 -5.74 -8.00
N VAL A 85 5.18 -7.04 -8.27
CA VAL A 85 5.65 -8.04 -7.30
C VAL A 85 6.74 -8.91 -7.92
N ALA A 86 7.80 -9.13 -7.16
CA ALA A 86 8.81 -10.14 -7.52
C ALA A 86 9.41 -10.76 -6.26
N ALA A 87 9.58 -12.06 -6.29
CA ALA A 87 10.21 -12.83 -5.22
C ALA A 87 11.61 -13.28 -5.67
N PHE A 88 12.57 -13.16 -4.78
CA PHE A 88 13.96 -13.55 -5.04
C PHE A 88 14.40 -14.60 -4.03
N ASN A 89 15.06 -15.64 -4.51
CA ASN A 89 15.56 -16.69 -3.64
C ASN A 89 16.68 -16.18 -2.74
N GLU A 90 16.64 -16.46 -1.43
CA GLU A 90 17.64 -16.00 -0.47
C GLU A 90 19.07 -16.47 -0.78
N LYS A 91 19.24 -17.63 -1.47
CA LYS A 91 20.58 -18.18 -1.74
C LYS A 91 21.34 -17.46 -2.87
N ASN A 92 20.61 -16.95 -3.88
CA ASN A 92 21.23 -16.36 -5.08
C ASN A 92 20.46 -15.18 -5.65
N GLY A 93 19.51 -14.65 -4.86
CA GLY A 93 18.69 -13.49 -5.22
C GLY A 93 19.27 -12.18 -4.73
N ILE A 94 18.49 -11.15 -4.96
CA ILE A 94 18.89 -9.76 -4.68
C ILE A 94 17.85 -9.05 -3.79
N VAL A 95 18.29 -7.91 -3.25
CA VAL A 95 17.41 -6.91 -2.63
C VAL A 95 17.59 -5.59 -3.36
N SER A 96 16.45 -4.95 -3.74
CA SER A 96 16.43 -3.68 -4.46
C SER A 96 15.50 -2.67 -3.81
N PRO A 97 15.97 -1.46 -3.43
CA PRO A 97 15.08 -0.40 -2.97
C PRO A 97 14.09 0.06 -4.05
N GLY A 98 14.44 -0.07 -5.34
CA GLY A 98 13.55 0.19 -6.47
C GLY A 98 12.34 -0.74 -6.50
N GLY A 99 12.44 -1.92 -5.88
CA GLY A 99 11.35 -2.89 -5.72
C GLY A 99 10.45 -2.65 -4.51
N VAL A 100 10.76 -1.65 -3.68
CA VAL A 100 9.96 -1.21 -2.52
C VAL A 100 9.33 0.16 -2.77
N GLY A 101 10.14 1.12 -3.24
CA GLY A 101 9.72 2.49 -3.48
C GLY A 101 10.08 3.45 -2.34
N PHE A 102 9.76 4.74 -2.57
CA PHE A 102 10.19 5.80 -1.65
C PHE A 102 9.34 5.87 -0.37
N ASP A 103 8.05 5.63 -0.45
CA ASP A 103 7.18 5.63 0.72
C ASP A 103 7.07 4.22 1.30
N ILE A 104 8.14 3.82 2.01
CA ILE A 104 8.23 2.50 2.66
C ILE A 104 7.05 2.33 3.61
N ASN A 105 6.37 1.18 3.53
CA ASN A 105 5.14 0.89 4.26
C ASN A 105 4.08 2.01 4.12
N CYS A 106 3.99 2.64 2.90
CA CYS A 106 2.72 3.22 2.53
C CYS A 106 1.67 2.13 2.68
N GLY A 107 0.56 2.42 3.35
CA GLY A 107 -0.39 1.39 3.73
C GLY A 107 -1.74 1.96 4.12
N VAL A 108 -2.70 1.06 4.27
CA VAL A 108 -4.10 1.40 4.57
C VAL A 108 -4.52 0.72 5.86
N ARG A 109 -5.23 1.49 6.70
CA ARG A 109 -5.88 1.01 7.93
C ARG A 109 -7.36 1.27 7.87
N LEU A 110 -8.16 0.29 8.27
CA LEU A 110 -9.61 0.40 8.41
C LEU A 110 -10.00 0.29 9.88
N ILE A 111 -10.77 1.26 10.37
CA ILE A 111 -11.36 1.29 11.71
C ILE A 111 -12.87 1.12 11.53
N LYS A 112 -13.46 0.13 12.19
CA LYS A 112 -14.92 -0.05 12.25
C LYS A 112 -15.51 0.72 13.43
N THR A 113 -16.83 0.90 13.40
CA THR A 113 -17.60 1.46 14.52
C THR A 113 -18.92 0.71 14.66
N ASN A 114 -19.68 0.94 15.73
CA ASN A 114 -21.07 0.49 15.82
C ASN A 114 -22.06 1.59 15.37
N LEU A 115 -21.57 2.69 14.81
CA LEU A 115 -22.38 3.80 14.33
C LEU A 115 -22.95 3.50 12.95
N LYS A 116 -24.16 4.01 12.71
CA LYS A 116 -24.79 4.07 11.38
C LYS A 116 -24.67 5.49 10.82
N GLN A 117 -24.83 5.65 9.49
CA GLN A 117 -24.73 6.96 8.85
C GLN A 117 -25.63 8.01 9.51
N ALA A 118 -26.86 7.64 9.91
CA ALA A 118 -27.80 8.53 10.57
C ALA A 118 -27.30 9.05 11.94
N ASP A 119 -26.41 8.33 12.62
CA ASP A 119 -25.87 8.72 13.92
C ASP A 119 -24.85 9.87 13.81
N ILE A 120 -24.31 10.11 12.61
CA ILE A 120 -23.29 11.13 12.36
C ILE A 120 -23.67 12.17 11.29
N GLU A 121 -24.83 12.02 10.65
CA GLU A 121 -25.26 12.88 9.52
C GLU A 121 -25.24 14.36 9.88
N ASP A 122 -25.78 14.71 11.03
CA ASP A 122 -25.82 16.10 11.52
C ASP A 122 -24.45 16.61 12.00
N LYS A 123 -23.47 15.72 12.20
CA LYS A 123 -22.15 16.01 12.74
C LYS A 123 -21.01 15.87 11.72
N ILE A 124 -21.31 15.46 10.50
CA ILE A 124 -20.28 15.14 9.50
C ILE A 124 -19.39 16.34 9.16
N ASP A 125 -19.94 17.55 9.09
CA ASP A 125 -19.19 18.77 8.82
C ASP A 125 -18.27 19.12 10.01
N GLU A 126 -18.75 18.93 11.24
CA GLU A 126 -17.97 19.16 12.46
C GLU A 126 -16.85 18.11 12.59
N LEU A 127 -17.15 16.84 12.30
CA LEU A 127 -16.18 15.74 12.31
C LEU A 127 -15.05 15.98 11.32
N ILE A 128 -15.36 16.32 10.05
CA ILE A 128 -14.33 16.50 9.02
C ILE A 128 -13.43 17.72 9.33
N GLU A 129 -14.00 18.82 9.84
CA GLU A 129 -13.21 19.97 10.25
C GLU A 129 -12.27 19.66 11.43
N ALA A 130 -12.78 18.95 12.43
CA ALA A 130 -11.98 18.57 13.59
C ALA A 130 -10.90 17.54 13.21
N LEU A 131 -11.19 16.55 12.38
CA LEU A 131 -10.21 15.59 11.86
C LEU A 131 -9.11 16.30 11.06
N PHE A 132 -9.47 17.22 10.16
CA PHE A 132 -8.51 18.00 9.39
C PHE A 132 -7.59 18.86 10.27
N LYS A 133 -8.12 19.43 11.38
CA LYS A 133 -7.36 20.19 12.36
C LYS A 133 -6.48 19.28 13.23
N ASN A 134 -7.02 18.13 13.66
CA ASN A 134 -6.37 17.25 14.62
C ASN A 134 -5.31 16.34 13.98
N ILE A 135 -5.42 16.05 12.69
CA ILE A 135 -4.49 15.21 11.96
C ILE A 135 -3.79 16.06 10.89
N PRO A 136 -2.59 16.58 11.18
CA PRO A 136 -1.89 17.49 10.29
C PRO A 136 -1.64 16.84 8.92
N SER A 137 -2.00 17.53 7.86
CA SER A 137 -1.94 17.06 6.48
C SER A 137 -1.02 17.93 5.63
N GLY A 138 -0.54 17.43 4.49
CA GLY A 138 0.30 18.18 3.55
C GLY A 138 1.78 17.84 3.60
N VAL A 139 2.50 18.33 2.58
CA VAL A 139 3.95 18.15 2.46
C VAL A 139 4.66 18.82 3.64
N GLY A 140 5.46 18.04 4.38
CA GLY A 140 6.21 18.57 5.52
C GLY A 140 5.36 18.92 6.75
N SER A 141 4.09 18.49 6.79
CA SER A 141 3.23 18.67 7.96
C SER A 141 3.87 18.08 9.23
N LYS A 142 3.68 18.77 10.35
CA LYS A 142 4.25 18.36 11.63
C LYS A 142 3.16 17.75 12.49
N GLY A 143 3.45 16.58 13.09
CA GLY A 143 2.58 15.94 14.07
C GLY A 143 2.36 16.80 15.33
N LYS A 144 1.35 16.45 16.12
CA LYS A 144 1.05 17.17 17.38
C LYS A 144 2.12 16.97 18.44
N ILE A 145 2.81 15.84 18.43
CA ILE A 145 3.85 15.54 19.42
C ILE A 145 5.21 16.10 19.00
N LYS A 146 6.03 16.40 19.99
CA LYS A 146 7.44 16.76 19.80
C LYS A 146 8.30 15.59 20.27
N LEU A 147 8.60 14.66 19.37
CA LEU A 147 9.58 13.61 19.63
C LEU A 147 10.94 14.21 19.95
N LYS A 148 11.60 13.69 20.98
CA LYS A 148 13.00 13.99 21.25
C LYS A 148 13.90 13.18 20.32
N GLU A 149 15.14 13.63 20.12
CA GLU A 149 16.08 12.95 19.22
C GLU A 149 16.41 11.49 19.61
N ASN A 150 16.34 11.16 20.90
CA ASN A 150 16.54 9.81 21.39
C ASN A 150 15.29 8.91 21.29
N GLU A 151 14.09 9.48 21.19
CA GLU A 151 12.84 8.71 21.09
C GLU A 151 12.58 8.18 19.67
N ILE A 152 13.18 8.79 18.65
CA ILE A 152 13.02 8.33 17.26
C ILE A 152 13.56 6.92 17.06
N ASP A 153 14.62 6.54 17.77
CA ASP A 153 15.18 5.20 17.67
C ASP A 153 14.24 4.14 18.23
N ASP A 154 13.50 4.46 19.29
CA ASP A 154 12.48 3.58 19.85
C ASP A 154 11.30 3.43 18.88
N VAL A 155 10.82 4.53 18.27
CA VAL A 155 9.79 4.45 17.21
C VAL A 155 10.21 3.56 16.05
N LEU A 156 11.46 3.69 15.59
CA LEU A 156 12.02 2.92 14.48
C LEU A 156 12.18 1.43 14.83
N ASN A 157 12.52 1.11 16.09
CA ASN A 157 12.74 -0.27 16.54
C ASN A 157 11.45 -0.97 17.01
N PHE A 158 10.47 -0.23 17.54
CA PHE A 158 9.29 -0.82 18.18
C PHE A 158 7.96 -0.51 17.46
N GLY A 159 7.92 0.43 16.51
CA GLY A 159 6.75 0.68 15.68
C GLY A 159 5.47 1.05 16.45
N ALA A 160 4.36 0.39 16.11
CA ALA A 160 3.08 0.62 16.76
C ALA A 160 3.09 0.23 18.26
N GLU A 161 3.92 -0.74 18.65
CA GLU A 161 4.11 -1.13 20.05
C GLU A 161 4.58 0.06 20.89
N TRP A 162 5.59 0.82 20.40
CA TRP A 162 6.02 2.06 21.04
C TRP A 162 4.87 3.05 21.23
N ALA A 163 4.04 3.25 20.19
CA ALA A 163 2.92 4.18 20.28
C ALA A 163 1.91 3.76 21.35
N VAL A 164 1.55 2.49 21.40
CA VAL A 164 0.61 1.93 22.41
C VAL A 164 1.19 2.03 23.82
N GLU A 165 2.46 1.70 24.02
CA GLU A 165 3.13 1.80 25.33
C GLU A 165 3.23 3.24 25.84
N ASN A 166 3.25 4.22 24.93
CA ASN A 166 3.23 5.64 25.26
C ASN A 166 1.81 6.25 25.31
N GLY A 167 0.76 5.41 25.34
CA GLY A 167 -0.62 5.84 25.52
C GLY A 167 -1.37 6.21 24.23
N TYR A 168 -0.80 5.94 23.06
CA TYR A 168 -1.41 6.23 21.76
C TYR A 168 -2.09 4.99 21.16
N GLY A 169 -3.19 4.56 21.75
CA GLY A 169 -3.99 3.43 21.29
C GLY A 169 -4.19 2.35 22.32
N TRP A 170 -4.74 1.23 21.89
CA TRP A 170 -5.10 0.10 22.74
C TRP A 170 -4.19 -1.09 22.46
N LYS A 171 -3.98 -1.97 23.44
CA LYS A 171 -3.13 -3.16 23.27
C LYS A 171 -3.70 -4.12 22.21
N GLU A 172 -5.02 -4.22 22.17
CA GLU A 172 -5.78 -5.04 21.22
C GLU A 172 -5.57 -4.58 19.77
N ASP A 173 -5.22 -3.31 19.56
CA ASP A 173 -4.91 -2.79 18.21
C ASP A 173 -3.78 -3.58 17.55
N LEU A 174 -2.76 -3.95 18.32
CA LEU A 174 -1.57 -4.63 17.80
C LEU A 174 -1.89 -6.01 17.20
N GLU A 175 -2.90 -6.69 17.73
CA GLU A 175 -3.27 -8.05 17.31
C GLU A 175 -3.78 -8.12 15.86
N VAL A 176 -4.19 -6.98 15.30
CA VAL A 176 -4.81 -6.87 13.98
C VAL A 176 -4.03 -5.98 13.00
N LEU A 177 -2.76 -5.73 13.30
CA LEU A 177 -1.86 -5.08 12.37
C LEU A 177 -1.00 -6.14 11.65
N GLU A 178 -0.66 -5.89 10.41
CA GLU A 178 0.36 -6.67 9.72
C GLU A 178 1.65 -6.65 10.53
N GLU A 179 2.29 -7.80 10.75
CA GLU A 179 3.45 -7.98 11.65
C GLU A 179 3.19 -7.53 13.11
N ASN A 180 1.95 -7.49 13.56
CA ASN A 180 1.56 -6.90 14.85
C ASN A 180 2.07 -5.45 15.02
N GLY A 181 2.26 -4.75 13.90
CA GLY A 181 2.74 -3.36 13.86
C GLY A 181 4.24 -3.18 14.14
N ARG A 182 5.03 -4.28 14.11
CA ARG A 182 6.47 -4.25 14.39
C ARG A 182 7.23 -5.36 13.68
N ILE A 183 8.22 -5.04 12.89
CA ILE A 183 9.23 -5.99 12.42
C ILE A 183 10.42 -5.94 13.40
N LYS A 184 10.71 -7.08 14.04
CA LYS A 184 11.71 -7.18 15.11
C LYS A 184 13.16 -7.04 14.60
N GLU A 185 13.39 -7.37 13.33
CA GLU A 185 14.70 -7.28 12.66
C GLU A 185 15.09 -5.85 12.28
N ALA A 186 14.22 -4.87 12.56
CA ALA A 186 14.50 -3.45 12.36
C ALA A 186 15.69 -3.00 13.21
N ASP A 187 16.53 -2.14 12.63
CA ASP A 187 17.69 -1.58 13.30
C ASP A 187 17.83 -0.08 12.99
N SER A 188 17.49 0.75 13.96
CA SER A 188 17.57 2.22 13.85
C SER A 188 19.00 2.72 13.59
N ALA A 189 20.04 1.93 13.92
CA ALA A 189 21.45 2.29 13.64
C ALA A 189 21.77 2.24 12.13
N LYS A 190 20.92 1.61 11.32
CA LYS A 190 21.03 1.57 9.85
C LYS A 190 20.28 2.72 9.16
N VAL A 191 19.54 3.53 9.92
CA VAL A 191 18.83 4.71 9.45
C VAL A 191 19.69 5.94 9.63
N SER A 192 19.90 6.72 8.57
CA SER A 192 20.73 7.92 8.63
C SER A 192 20.14 9.00 9.55
N ASP A 193 21.01 9.81 10.18
CA ASP A 193 20.57 10.97 10.97
C ASP A 193 19.68 11.92 10.17
N LYS A 194 19.90 12.03 8.86
CA LYS A 194 19.06 12.84 7.99
C LYS A 194 17.64 12.28 7.91
N ALA A 195 17.48 10.96 7.80
CA ALA A 195 16.18 10.31 7.78
C ALA A 195 15.46 10.46 9.14
N LYS A 196 16.18 10.26 10.23
CA LYS A 196 15.67 10.49 11.60
C LYS A 196 15.18 11.93 11.79
N ARG A 197 15.99 12.93 11.45
CA ARG A 197 15.60 14.36 11.54
C ARG A 197 14.37 14.70 10.69
N ARG A 198 14.16 14.03 9.54
CA ARG A 198 12.93 14.20 8.74
C ARG A 198 11.72 13.54 9.40
N GLY A 199 11.91 12.40 10.07
CA GLY A 199 10.86 11.67 10.75
C GLY A 199 10.36 12.36 12.02
N ILE A 200 11.27 12.84 12.87
CA ILE A 200 10.95 13.42 14.18
C ILE A 200 9.73 14.38 14.15
N PRO A 201 9.67 15.39 13.28
CA PRO A 201 8.54 16.32 13.27
C PRO A 201 7.28 15.79 12.59
N GLN A 202 7.32 14.65 11.90
CA GLN A 202 6.23 14.20 11.02
C GLN A 202 5.43 13.03 11.57
N LEU A 203 5.82 12.46 12.72
CA LEU A 203 5.09 11.36 13.33
C LEU A 203 3.65 11.78 13.70
N GLY A 204 2.67 10.95 13.32
CA GLY A 204 1.25 11.23 13.51
C GLY A 204 0.70 12.27 12.53
N SER A 205 1.22 12.33 11.31
CA SER A 205 0.72 13.20 10.25
C SER A 205 0.30 12.39 9.01
N LEU A 206 -0.72 12.89 8.31
CA LEU A 206 -1.31 12.20 7.17
C LEU A 206 -0.38 12.18 5.96
N GLY A 207 0.15 13.31 5.58
CA GLY A 207 0.95 13.46 4.38
C GLY A 207 0.22 14.13 3.24
N SER A 208 0.66 13.84 2.00
CA SER A 208 0.14 14.45 0.79
C SER A 208 0.08 13.45 -0.36
N GLY A 209 -0.42 13.89 -1.50
CA GLY A 209 -0.59 13.05 -2.68
C GLY A 209 -1.75 12.09 -2.51
N ASN A 210 -1.53 10.80 -2.77
CA ASN A 210 -2.56 9.77 -2.63
C ASN A 210 -2.99 9.49 -1.17
N HIS A 211 -2.29 10.05 -0.16
CA HIS A 211 -2.69 9.90 1.23
C HIS A 211 -4.02 10.60 1.53
N PHE A 212 -4.84 9.96 2.36
CA PHE A 212 -6.14 10.46 2.78
C PHE A 212 -6.57 9.88 4.14
N LEU A 213 -7.54 10.55 4.75
CA LEU A 213 -8.36 10.03 5.81
C LEU A 213 -9.81 10.21 5.38
N GLU A 214 -10.58 9.13 5.40
CA GLU A 214 -11.98 9.15 4.99
C GLU A 214 -12.89 8.60 6.08
N ILE A 215 -14.03 9.27 6.30
CA ILE A 215 -15.20 8.69 6.94
C ILE A 215 -16.02 8.07 5.82
N GLN A 216 -16.33 6.79 5.95
CA GLN A 216 -17.00 6.00 4.94
C GLN A 216 -18.19 5.25 5.54
N VAL A 217 -19.06 4.72 4.69
CA VAL A 217 -20.15 3.83 5.07
C VAL A 217 -20.03 2.51 4.31
N VAL A 218 -20.28 1.39 4.97
CA VAL A 218 -20.38 0.07 4.31
C VAL A 218 -21.64 0.06 3.45
N ASP A 219 -21.47 0.09 2.13
CA ASP A 219 -22.55 0.21 1.16
C ASP A 219 -23.09 -1.16 0.74
N GLU A 220 -22.22 -2.13 0.55
CA GLU A 220 -22.56 -3.46 0.07
C GLU A 220 -21.67 -4.53 0.73
N ILE A 221 -22.28 -5.67 1.03
CA ILE A 221 -21.60 -6.88 1.49
C ILE A 221 -21.71 -7.92 0.38
N TYR A 222 -20.59 -8.50 -0.03
CA TYR A 222 -20.49 -9.55 -1.05
C TYR A 222 -20.34 -10.94 -0.45
N ASP A 223 -19.73 -11.03 0.76
CA ASP A 223 -19.52 -12.26 1.51
C ASP A 223 -19.90 -12.02 2.97
N ASP A 224 -21.10 -12.49 3.37
CA ASP A 224 -21.65 -12.28 4.71
C ASP A 224 -20.86 -13.03 5.80
N GLU A 225 -20.29 -14.19 5.49
CA GLU A 225 -19.53 -14.99 6.44
C GLU A 225 -18.22 -14.29 6.79
N VAL A 226 -17.43 -13.91 5.77
CA VAL A 226 -16.16 -13.22 5.97
C VAL A 226 -16.36 -11.82 6.55
N ALA A 227 -17.38 -11.08 6.08
CA ALA A 227 -17.74 -9.78 6.64
C ALA A 227 -18.08 -9.87 8.13
N GLY A 228 -18.81 -10.92 8.55
CA GLY A 228 -19.12 -11.19 9.96
C GLY A 228 -17.86 -11.41 10.80
N VAL A 229 -16.88 -12.17 10.29
CA VAL A 229 -15.58 -12.37 10.94
C VAL A 229 -14.79 -11.07 11.06
N TYR A 230 -14.85 -10.20 10.04
CA TYR A 230 -14.22 -8.87 10.06
C TYR A 230 -15.00 -7.86 10.91
N GLY A 231 -16.23 -8.18 11.31
CA GLY A 231 -17.11 -7.33 12.09
C GLY A 231 -17.65 -6.17 11.26
N LEU A 232 -17.95 -6.40 9.98
CA LEU A 232 -18.49 -5.41 9.06
C LEU A 232 -19.96 -5.72 8.77
N GLU A 233 -20.79 -4.67 8.80
CA GLU A 233 -22.23 -4.74 8.50
C GLU A 233 -22.63 -3.61 7.55
N LYS A 234 -23.61 -3.86 6.69
CA LYS A 234 -24.18 -2.84 5.81
C LYS A 234 -24.70 -1.63 6.60
N GLY A 235 -24.39 -0.43 6.13
CA GLY A 235 -24.75 0.84 6.75
C GLY A 235 -23.87 1.26 7.94
N MET A 236 -22.87 0.45 8.32
CA MET A 236 -21.90 0.76 9.37
C MET A 236 -20.96 1.88 8.91
N VAL A 237 -20.69 2.84 9.79
CA VAL A 237 -19.67 3.86 9.59
C VAL A 237 -18.30 3.25 9.86
N VAL A 238 -17.37 3.45 8.92
CA VAL A 238 -15.98 3.04 9.05
C VAL A 238 -15.05 4.21 8.74
N ILE A 239 -13.82 4.17 9.23
CA ILE A 239 -12.81 5.20 8.95
C ILE A 239 -11.61 4.55 8.29
N MET A 240 -11.20 5.08 7.13
CA MET A 240 -10.03 4.58 6.40
C MET A 240 -8.90 5.61 6.45
N ILE A 241 -7.71 5.13 6.80
CA ILE A 241 -6.47 5.93 6.82
C ILE A 241 -5.53 5.37 5.76
N HIS A 242 -5.06 6.21 4.84
CA HIS A 242 -4.00 5.90 3.90
C HIS A 242 -2.82 6.81 4.16
N SER A 243 -1.74 6.27 4.71
CA SER A 243 -0.52 7.01 5.04
C SER A 243 0.69 6.07 5.16
N GLY A 244 1.90 6.61 5.22
CA GLY A 244 3.14 5.85 5.20
C GLY A 244 4.22 6.39 6.12
N SER A 245 5.48 6.11 5.79
CA SER A 245 6.69 6.44 6.57
C SER A 245 7.16 7.89 6.42
N ARG A 246 6.40 8.70 5.70
CA ARG A 246 6.65 10.12 5.54
C ARG A 246 8.08 10.39 5.03
N GLY A 247 8.66 11.53 5.43
CA GLY A 247 10.02 11.92 5.05
C GLY A 247 11.12 10.98 5.55
N CYS A 248 10.86 10.18 6.58
CA CYS A 248 11.80 9.20 7.10
C CYS A 248 12.08 8.10 6.07
N GLY A 249 11.05 7.35 5.68
CA GLY A 249 11.18 6.26 4.70
C GLY A 249 11.64 6.75 3.33
N HIS A 250 11.13 7.91 2.90
CA HIS A 250 11.61 8.52 1.65
C HIS A 250 13.13 8.75 1.68
N GLN A 251 13.69 9.20 2.81
CA GLN A 251 15.12 9.42 2.94
C GLN A 251 15.89 8.10 3.02
N VAL A 252 15.37 7.09 3.74
CA VAL A 252 15.95 5.74 3.79
C VAL A 252 16.09 5.18 2.38
N CYS A 253 15.03 5.17 1.58
CA CYS A 253 15.08 4.72 0.20
C CYS A 253 16.14 5.49 -0.62
N SER A 254 16.13 6.82 -0.54
CA SER A 254 17.10 7.67 -1.27
C SER A 254 18.54 7.39 -0.89
N ASP A 255 18.83 7.12 0.37
CA ASP A 255 20.18 6.84 0.86
C ASP A 255 20.66 5.46 0.37
N TYR A 256 19.80 4.46 0.45
CA TYR A 256 20.17 3.10 0.01
C TYR A 256 20.16 2.91 -1.51
N LEU A 257 19.41 3.69 -2.28
CA LEU A 257 19.58 3.73 -3.73
C LEU A 257 21.02 4.11 -4.12
N ARG A 258 21.66 5.05 -3.39
CA ARG A 258 23.06 5.42 -3.62
C ARG A 258 24.05 4.31 -3.21
N VAL A 259 23.73 3.56 -2.13
CA VAL A 259 24.50 2.40 -1.70
C VAL A 259 24.41 1.31 -2.76
N MET A 260 23.20 0.99 -3.22
CA MET A 260 22.96 -0.06 -4.22
C MET A 260 23.53 0.28 -5.59
N ASP A 261 23.59 1.59 -5.97
CA ASP A 261 24.24 2.03 -7.22
C ASP A 261 25.75 1.70 -7.27
N LYS A 262 26.39 1.60 -6.12
CA LYS A 262 27.77 1.13 -6.00
C LYS A 262 27.83 -0.40 -5.87
N ALA A 263 26.92 -0.97 -5.09
CA ALA A 263 26.91 -2.39 -4.76
C ALA A 263 26.76 -3.27 -6.00
N TYR A 264 25.78 -3.01 -6.90
CA TYR A 264 25.58 -3.86 -8.08
C TYR A 264 26.83 -3.90 -8.99
N LYS A 265 27.60 -2.81 -9.06
CA LYS A 265 28.85 -2.75 -9.81
C LYS A 265 29.92 -3.59 -9.15
N ASN A 266 30.08 -3.47 -7.83
CA ASN A 266 31.08 -4.23 -7.06
C ASN A 266 30.82 -5.75 -7.13
N HIS A 267 29.51 -6.13 -7.12
CA HIS A 267 29.08 -7.52 -7.24
C HIS A 267 28.91 -7.99 -8.69
N GLN A 268 29.29 -7.15 -9.67
CA GLN A 268 29.23 -7.48 -11.12
C GLN A 268 27.84 -7.93 -11.59
N ILE A 269 26.77 -7.33 -11.04
CA ILE A 269 25.41 -7.61 -11.47
C ILE A 269 25.12 -6.78 -12.74
N ASP A 270 24.75 -7.46 -13.82
CA ASP A 270 24.32 -6.82 -15.07
C ASP A 270 22.86 -6.35 -14.92
N LEU A 271 22.62 -5.07 -15.02
CA LEU A 271 21.29 -4.45 -14.91
C LEU A 271 20.83 -3.92 -16.28
N ALA A 272 19.62 -4.24 -16.68
CA ALA A 272 18.97 -3.63 -17.84
C ALA A 272 18.58 -2.16 -17.58
N ASP A 273 18.22 -1.84 -16.33
CA ASP A 273 17.86 -0.49 -15.89
C ASP A 273 18.56 -0.18 -14.56
N ARG A 274 19.25 0.96 -14.51
CA ARG A 274 19.96 1.44 -13.30
C ARG A 274 18.99 1.69 -12.12
N GLN A 275 17.72 1.96 -12.37
CA GLN A 275 16.70 2.12 -11.34
C GLN A 275 16.46 0.84 -10.54
N LEU A 276 16.90 -0.32 -11.07
CA LEU A 276 16.89 -1.62 -10.39
C LEU A 276 18.16 -1.89 -9.57
N ALA A 277 18.95 -0.86 -9.27
CA ALA A 277 20.15 -1.01 -8.44
C ALA A 277 19.86 -1.87 -7.21
N CYS A 278 20.71 -2.90 -7.00
CA CYS A 278 20.48 -3.96 -6.04
C CYS A 278 21.82 -4.54 -5.52
N ALA A 279 21.70 -5.37 -4.50
CA ALA A 279 22.83 -6.16 -3.98
C ALA A 279 22.39 -7.60 -3.72
N PRO A 280 23.31 -8.60 -3.75
CA PRO A 280 23.01 -9.96 -3.35
C PRO A 280 22.41 -10.00 -1.95
N PHE A 281 21.43 -10.87 -1.72
CA PHE A 281 20.71 -10.96 -0.45
C PHE A 281 21.63 -11.10 0.78
N ASP A 282 22.68 -11.93 0.67
CA ASP A 282 23.64 -12.18 1.74
C ASP A 282 24.72 -11.09 1.90
N SER A 283 24.72 -10.06 1.06
CA SER A 283 25.65 -8.95 1.15
C SER A 283 25.31 -8.03 2.33
N ARG A 284 26.35 -7.34 2.83
CA ARG A 284 26.18 -6.35 3.90
C ARG A 284 25.21 -5.22 3.48
N GLU A 285 25.33 -4.75 2.25
CA GLU A 285 24.51 -3.67 1.70
C GLU A 285 23.02 -4.04 1.68
N ALA A 286 22.69 -5.27 1.30
CA ALA A 286 21.31 -5.77 1.28
C ALA A 286 20.75 -5.93 2.70
N GLN A 287 21.55 -6.52 3.61
CA GLN A 287 21.13 -6.73 5.01
C GLN A 287 20.98 -5.40 5.76
N ASP A 288 21.88 -4.45 5.55
CA ASP A 288 21.77 -3.11 6.14
C ASP A 288 20.53 -2.37 5.61
N TYR A 289 20.21 -2.49 4.30
CA TYR A 289 19.00 -1.93 3.73
C TYR A 289 17.73 -2.55 4.30
N LEU A 290 17.64 -3.88 4.38
CA LEU A 290 16.47 -4.56 4.94
C LEU A 290 16.19 -4.06 6.36
N LYS A 291 17.21 -3.97 7.21
CA LYS A 291 17.05 -3.46 8.59
C LYS A 291 16.58 -2.01 8.65
N ALA A 292 17.13 -1.14 7.79
CA ALA A 292 16.71 0.27 7.70
C ALA A 292 15.29 0.41 7.13
N MET A 293 14.94 -0.39 6.14
CA MET A 293 13.59 -0.44 5.55
C MET A 293 12.57 -0.92 6.57
N TYR A 294 12.88 -1.96 7.36
CA TYR A 294 12.03 -2.44 8.46
C TYR A 294 11.84 -1.37 9.53
N ALA A 295 12.89 -0.61 9.86
CA ALA A 295 12.78 0.52 10.79
C ALA A 295 11.85 1.62 10.24
N ALA A 296 11.93 1.94 8.95
CA ALA A 296 11.00 2.86 8.30
C ALA A 296 9.56 2.30 8.23
N ALA A 297 9.41 0.98 8.08
CA ALA A 297 8.10 0.32 8.14
C ALA A 297 7.48 0.42 9.54
N ASN A 298 8.27 0.19 10.58
CA ASN A 298 7.85 0.38 11.98
C ASN A 298 7.40 1.82 12.23
N TYR A 299 8.14 2.80 11.73
CA TYR A 299 7.73 4.21 11.80
C TYR A 299 6.34 4.45 11.17
N ALA A 300 6.05 3.84 10.02
CA ALA A 300 4.76 4.00 9.35
C ALA A 300 3.61 3.40 10.16
N TRP A 301 3.79 2.24 10.79
CA TRP A 301 2.79 1.69 11.71
C TRP A 301 2.58 2.56 12.94
N ALA A 302 3.64 3.08 13.55
CA ALA A 302 3.52 4.07 14.64
C ALA A 302 2.78 5.32 14.18
N ASN A 303 3.07 5.82 12.96
CA ASN A 303 2.40 6.98 12.37
C ASN A 303 0.88 6.77 12.25
N ARG A 304 0.45 5.63 11.68
CA ARG A 304 -0.99 5.31 11.57
C ARG A 304 -1.62 5.01 12.94
N GLN A 305 -0.87 4.45 13.89
CA GLN A 305 -1.36 4.21 15.25
C GLN A 305 -1.68 5.51 15.98
N MET A 306 -0.81 6.50 15.87
CA MET A 306 -1.05 7.81 16.46
C MET A 306 -2.23 8.54 15.81
N MET A 307 -2.38 8.45 14.48
CA MET A 307 -3.56 9.00 13.82
C MET A 307 -4.84 8.32 14.30
N THR A 308 -4.84 6.99 14.48
CA THR A 308 -5.97 6.23 15.03
C THR A 308 -6.37 6.75 16.42
N HIS A 309 -5.40 7.00 17.29
CA HIS A 309 -5.66 7.57 18.61
C HIS A 309 -6.38 8.93 18.51
N TRP A 310 -5.89 9.84 17.68
CA TRP A 310 -6.53 11.17 17.53
C TRP A 310 -7.87 11.14 16.79
N ILE A 311 -8.10 10.16 15.92
CA ILE A 311 -9.42 9.93 15.33
C ILE A 311 -10.40 9.55 16.43
N ARG A 312 -10.04 8.62 17.33
CA ARG A 312 -10.86 8.21 18.46
C ARG A 312 -11.19 9.39 19.38
N GLU A 313 -10.19 10.17 19.80
CA GLU A 313 -10.40 11.39 20.61
C GLU A 313 -11.32 12.39 19.90
N THR A 314 -11.16 12.58 18.58
CA THR A 314 -12.00 13.52 17.83
C THR A 314 -13.46 13.07 17.78
N PHE A 315 -13.71 11.76 17.61
CA PHE A 315 -15.07 11.23 17.65
C PHE A 315 -15.68 11.31 19.05
N GLU A 316 -14.91 11.02 20.10
CA GLU A 316 -15.34 11.20 21.50
C GLU A 316 -15.76 12.64 21.81
N ASP A 317 -14.93 13.60 21.42
CA ASP A 317 -15.17 15.03 21.67
C ASP A 317 -16.45 15.54 20.98
N ILE A 318 -16.72 15.07 19.76
CA ILE A 318 -17.85 15.57 18.96
C ILE A 318 -19.14 14.81 19.25
N LEU A 319 -19.09 13.50 19.44
CA LEU A 319 -20.27 12.68 19.65
C LEU A 319 -20.66 12.48 21.12
N GLY A 320 -19.75 12.83 22.04
CA GLY A 320 -19.99 12.73 23.48
C GLY A 320 -20.11 11.28 24.00
N LYS A 321 -19.55 10.31 23.25
CA LYS A 321 -19.48 8.88 23.61
C LYS A 321 -18.02 8.44 23.60
N SER A 322 -17.63 7.51 24.46
CA SER A 322 -16.26 6.98 24.41
C SER A 322 -16.02 6.16 23.11
N ALA A 323 -14.77 6.16 22.64
CA ALA A 323 -14.40 5.36 21.46
C ALA A 323 -14.64 3.86 21.69
N LYS A 324 -14.56 3.40 22.94
CA LYS A 324 -14.91 2.01 23.33
C LYS A 324 -16.42 1.76 23.21
N ASP A 325 -17.27 2.70 23.64
CA ASP A 325 -18.73 2.57 23.49
C ASP A 325 -19.16 2.66 22.01
N MET A 326 -18.38 3.34 21.18
CA MET A 326 -18.57 3.39 19.72
C MET A 326 -17.91 2.21 18.99
N GLU A 327 -17.31 1.27 19.69
CA GLU A 327 -16.59 0.11 19.13
C GLU A 327 -15.61 0.48 18.01
N MET A 328 -14.85 1.58 18.22
CA MET A 328 -13.87 2.06 17.23
C MET A 328 -12.64 1.15 17.19
N ASP A 329 -12.84 -0.10 16.77
CA ASP A 329 -11.79 -1.12 16.68
C ASP A 329 -11.16 -1.15 15.29
N ILE A 330 -9.86 -1.48 15.22
CA ILE A 330 -9.18 -1.68 13.95
C ILE A 330 -9.64 -3.02 13.35
N VAL A 331 -10.07 -2.99 12.09
CA VAL A 331 -10.31 -4.21 11.31
C VAL A 331 -8.98 -4.80 10.90
N TYR A 332 -8.17 -4.02 10.19
CA TYR A 332 -6.83 -4.42 9.78
C TYR A 332 -5.98 -3.22 9.35
N ASP A 333 -4.65 -3.47 9.25
CA ASP A 333 -3.66 -2.53 8.70
C ASP A 333 -2.73 -3.27 7.75
N VAL A 334 -2.67 -2.85 6.49
CA VAL A 334 -1.86 -3.48 5.44
C VAL A 334 -0.78 -2.54 4.91
N ALA A 335 0.40 -3.08 4.65
CA ALA A 335 1.46 -2.41 3.90
C ALA A 335 1.37 -2.76 2.40
N HIS A 336 1.74 -1.81 1.53
CA HIS A 336 1.82 -2.08 0.09
C HIS A 336 3.11 -1.62 -0.59
N ASN A 337 4.11 -1.19 0.19
CA ASN A 337 5.48 -0.89 -0.27
C ASN A 337 6.48 -1.48 0.72
N ILE A 338 6.86 -2.73 0.51
CA ILE A 338 7.75 -3.44 1.44
C ILE A 338 8.42 -4.63 0.77
N ALA A 339 9.58 -5.05 1.26
CA ALA A 339 10.19 -6.33 0.94
C ALA A 339 10.29 -7.18 2.21
N LYS A 340 9.82 -8.43 2.15
CA LYS A 340 9.80 -9.33 3.30
C LYS A 340 10.44 -10.68 2.98
N GLN A 341 11.11 -11.24 3.98
CA GLN A 341 11.52 -12.65 3.97
C GLN A 341 10.29 -13.50 4.30
N GLU A 342 9.92 -14.36 3.38
CA GLU A 342 8.72 -15.20 3.47
C GLU A 342 9.04 -16.64 3.08
N THR A 343 8.29 -17.60 3.62
CA THR A 343 8.37 -19.00 3.21
C THR A 343 7.16 -19.35 2.36
N HIS A 344 7.39 -19.71 1.12
CA HIS A 344 6.34 -20.12 0.18
C HIS A 344 6.50 -21.58 -0.23
N LYS A 345 5.36 -22.26 -0.43
CA LYS A 345 5.35 -23.63 -0.95
C LYS A 345 5.43 -23.65 -2.48
N PHE A 346 6.37 -24.41 -3.03
CA PHE A 346 6.47 -24.64 -4.45
C PHE A 346 6.77 -26.11 -4.73
N LYS A 347 5.90 -26.78 -5.52
CA LYS A 347 6.00 -28.21 -5.84
C LYS A 347 6.21 -29.07 -4.59
N GLY A 348 5.50 -28.74 -3.50
CA GLY A 348 5.55 -29.46 -2.23
C GLY A 348 6.74 -29.14 -1.31
N ASN A 349 7.65 -28.25 -1.73
CA ASN A 349 8.80 -27.85 -0.92
C ASN A 349 8.65 -26.41 -0.42
N ASP A 350 9.12 -26.17 0.79
CA ASP A 350 9.23 -24.82 1.36
C ASP A 350 10.46 -24.11 0.77
N ILE A 351 10.25 -22.91 0.25
CA ILE A 351 11.29 -22.06 -0.35
C ILE A 351 11.29 -20.73 0.38
N LYS A 352 12.47 -20.32 0.85
CA LYS A 352 12.70 -18.99 1.44
C LYS A 352 12.96 -17.96 0.35
N LEU A 353 12.15 -16.93 0.35
CA LEU A 353 12.13 -15.88 -0.65
C LEU A 353 12.15 -14.51 0.02
N VAL A 354 12.70 -13.51 -0.66
CA VAL A 354 12.49 -12.10 -0.35
C VAL A 354 11.46 -11.56 -1.34
N VAL A 355 10.24 -11.37 -0.88
CA VAL A 355 9.13 -10.89 -1.71
C VAL A 355 9.07 -9.37 -1.67
N HIS A 356 9.36 -8.75 -2.82
CA HIS A 356 9.24 -7.31 -3.02
C HIS A 356 7.84 -6.96 -3.51
N ARG A 357 7.17 -6.06 -2.80
CA ARG A 357 5.86 -5.51 -3.14
C ARG A 357 5.97 -4.00 -3.29
N LYS A 358 5.68 -3.50 -4.47
CA LYS A 358 5.63 -2.07 -4.75
C LYS A 358 4.28 -1.67 -5.31
N GLY A 359 3.49 -0.97 -4.49
CA GLY A 359 2.09 -0.77 -4.81
C GLY A 359 1.35 -2.11 -4.93
N ALA A 360 1.61 -3.01 -3.98
CA ALA A 360 1.03 -4.35 -3.93
C ALA A 360 0.78 -4.76 -2.49
N THR A 361 -0.40 -5.24 -2.19
CA THR A 361 -0.86 -5.59 -0.85
C THR A 361 -0.68 -7.08 -0.60
N ARG A 362 -0.20 -7.45 0.60
CA ARG A 362 -0.19 -8.84 1.03
C ARG A 362 -1.62 -9.39 1.13
N ALA A 363 -1.85 -10.58 0.59
CA ALA A 363 -3.15 -11.23 0.50
C ALA A 363 -3.04 -12.73 0.83
N PHE A 364 -2.58 -13.04 2.04
CA PHE A 364 -2.36 -14.42 2.47
C PHE A 364 -3.69 -15.15 2.67
N GLY A 365 -3.75 -16.36 2.14
CA GLY A 365 -4.91 -17.22 2.19
C GLY A 365 -5.17 -17.84 3.56
N PRO A 366 -6.33 -18.49 3.74
CA PRO A 366 -6.67 -19.21 4.96
C PRO A 366 -5.59 -20.22 5.38
N GLY A 367 -5.41 -20.38 6.69
CA GLY A 367 -4.45 -21.33 7.28
C GLY A 367 -3.02 -20.79 7.44
N SER A 368 -2.70 -19.57 6.98
CA SER A 368 -1.39 -18.97 7.21
C SER A 368 -1.21 -18.56 8.67
N GLU A 369 -0.08 -18.95 9.27
CA GLU A 369 0.25 -18.59 10.65
C GLU A 369 0.61 -17.11 10.83
N GLU A 370 0.97 -16.43 9.74
CA GLU A 370 1.32 -15.00 9.71
C GLU A 370 0.09 -14.07 9.72
N ILE A 371 -1.12 -14.63 9.62
CA ILE A 371 -2.39 -13.90 9.74
C ILE A 371 -2.82 -13.89 11.20
N PRO A 372 -3.38 -12.76 11.72
CA PRO A 372 -4.01 -12.72 13.03
C PRO A 372 -4.95 -13.91 13.26
N GLU A 373 -4.90 -14.50 14.45
CA GLU A 373 -5.63 -15.75 14.78
C GLU A 373 -7.12 -15.67 14.41
N LYS A 374 -7.77 -14.55 14.70
CA LYS A 374 -9.20 -14.33 14.39
C LYS A 374 -9.55 -14.36 12.91
N TYR A 375 -8.56 -14.16 12.00
CA TYR A 375 -8.77 -14.15 10.54
C TYR A 375 -8.20 -15.39 9.85
N ARG A 376 -7.55 -16.27 10.60
CA ARG A 376 -6.79 -17.40 10.03
C ARG A 376 -7.66 -18.36 9.22
N GLU A 377 -8.92 -18.52 9.59
CA GLU A 377 -9.83 -19.41 8.87
C GLU A 377 -10.37 -18.83 7.57
N VAL A 378 -10.48 -17.50 7.46
CA VAL A 378 -11.07 -16.83 6.31
C VAL A 378 -10.05 -16.15 5.38
N GLY A 379 -8.83 -15.97 5.84
CA GLY A 379 -7.76 -15.27 5.11
C GLY A 379 -7.56 -13.84 5.58
N GLN A 380 -6.43 -13.27 5.16
CA GLN A 380 -6.02 -11.92 5.53
C GLN A 380 -6.96 -10.86 4.96
N PRO A 381 -7.42 -9.88 5.78
CA PRO A 381 -8.11 -8.71 5.23
C PRO A 381 -7.20 -7.93 4.27
N VAL A 382 -7.74 -7.60 3.11
CA VAL A 382 -7.10 -6.79 2.07
C VAL A 382 -7.89 -5.52 1.90
N LEU A 383 -7.21 -4.37 1.95
CA LEU A 383 -7.84 -3.06 1.84
C LEU A 383 -7.39 -2.39 0.55
N ILE A 384 -8.31 -2.18 -0.38
CA ILE A 384 -8.05 -1.51 -1.67
C ILE A 384 -8.75 -0.16 -1.66
N PRO A 385 -8.02 0.93 -1.38
CA PRO A 385 -8.58 2.27 -1.43
C PRO A 385 -8.86 2.70 -2.87
N GLY A 386 -10.00 3.37 -3.05
CA GLY A 386 -10.30 4.11 -4.26
C GLY A 386 -9.65 5.49 -4.26
N THR A 387 -10.28 6.41 -4.96
CA THR A 387 -9.91 7.83 -5.01
C THR A 387 -10.91 8.65 -4.20
N MET A 388 -10.64 9.96 -3.99
CA MET A 388 -11.65 10.81 -3.37
C MET A 388 -12.96 10.79 -4.18
N GLY A 389 -14.04 10.34 -3.57
CA GLY A 389 -15.36 10.27 -4.21
C GLY A 389 -15.68 8.97 -4.94
N THR A 390 -14.73 8.03 -5.07
CA THR A 390 -15.01 6.66 -5.51
C THR A 390 -15.07 5.70 -4.32
N ALA A 391 -15.61 4.50 -4.53
CA ALA A 391 -15.65 3.48 -3.49
C ALA A 391 -14.24 2.95 -3.17
N SER A 392 -14.10 2.42 -1.97
CA SER A 392 -12.98 1.55 -1.57
C SER A 392 -13.52 0.15 -1.27
N TYR A 393 -12.65 -0.84 -1.20
CA TYR A 393 -13.05 -2.22 -1.06
C TYR A 393 -12.29 -2.95 0.05
N VAL A 394 -13.01 -3.84 0.71
CA VAL A 394 -12.44 -4.86 1.60
C VAL A 394 -12.55 -6.20 0.89
N LEU A 395 -11.43 -6.89 0.77
CA LEU A 395 -11.33 -8.23 0.21
C LEU A 395 -10.66 -9.15 1.24
N HIS A 396 -10.55 -10.42 0.92
CA HIS A 396 -9.71 -11.36 1.67
C HIS A 396 -8.71 -12.07 0.78
N GLY A 397 -7.56 -12.41 1.37
CA GLY A 397 -6.52 -13.20 0.71
C GLY A 397 -6.94 -14.64 0.48
N THR A 398 -6.32 -15.30 -0.50
CA THR A 398 -6.72 -16.60 -0.98
C THR A 398 -5.54 -17.57 -1.13
N GLN A 399 -5.83 -18.86 -1.21
CA GLN A 399 -4.82 -19.87 -1.55
C GLN A 399 -4.27 -19.66 -2.97
N THR A 400 -5.10 -19.19 -3.92
CA THR A 400 -4.66 -18.86 -5.28
C THR A 400 -3.60 -17.76 -5.28
N ALA A 401 -3.77 -16.73 -4.44
CA ALA A 401 -2.75 -15.69 -4.27
C ALA A 401 -1.43 -16.28 -3.76
N MET A 402 -1.47 -17.17 -2.77
CA MET A 402 -0.27 -17.85 -2.26
C MET A 402 0.48 -18.61 -3.34
N GLU A 403 -0.24 -19.28 -4.22
CA GLU A 403 0.32 -20.12 -5.29
C GLU A 403 0.82 -19.32 -6.50
N GLU A 404 0.14 -18.23 -6.84
CA GLU A 404 0.38 -17.53 -8.11
C GLU A 404 1.06 -16.19 -7.99
N THR A 405 0.81 -15.45 -6.90
CA THR A 405 1.30 -14.07 -6.72
C THR A 405 2.11 -13.87 -5.44
N PHE A 406 2.63 -14.95 -4.86
CA PHE A 406 3.32 -14.89 -3.56
C PHE A 406 2.46 -14.21 -2.49
N GLY A 407 1.17 -14.58 -2.42
CA GLY A 407 0.22 -13.99 -1.49
C GLY A 407 0.09 -12.49 -1.67
N SER A 408 -0.12 -12.01 -2.89
CA SER A 408 -0.19 -10.58 -3.20
C SER A 408 -1.37 -10.25 -4.12
N THR A 409 -1.93 -9.04 -3.98
CA THR A 409 -2.97 -8.47 -4.84
C THR A 409 -2.79 -6.96 -5.00
N ALA A 410 -3.65 -6.31 -5.79
CA ALA A 410 -3.63 -4.86 -6.00
C ALA A 410 -3.68 -4.07 -4.69
N HIS A 411 -3.15 -2.84 -4.70
CA HIS A 411 -3.11 -1.97 -3.53
C HIS A 411 -4.09 -0.79 -3.59
N GLY A 412 -4.60 -0.46 -4.77
CA GLY A 412 -5.45 0.72 -5.00
C GLY A 412 -5.93 0.81 -6.44
N ALA A 413 -6.42 1.96 -6.84
CA ALA A 413 -6.91 2.17 -8.21
C ALA A 413 -5.77 2.19 -9.26
N GLY A 414 -4.57 2.64 -8.89
CA GLY A 414 -3.49 2.90 -9.86
C GLY A 414 -3.72 4.19 -10.66
N ARG A 415 -2.65 4.88 -11.02
CA ARG A 415 -2.75 6.14 -11.77
C ARG A 415 -2.70 5.89 -13.28
N VAL A 416 -3.46 6.71 -14.03
CA VAL A 416 -3.38 6.80 -15.50
C VAL A 416 -2.78 8.13 -15.97
N LEU A 417 -2.80 9.17 -15.12
CA LEU A 417 -2.21 10.46 -15.41
C LEU A 417 -1.09 10.81 -14.41
N SER A 418 -0.04 11.44 -14.90
CA SER A 418 0.94 12.07 -14.01
C SER A 418 0.29 13.18 -13.19
N ARG A 419 0.84 13.47 -12.00
CA ARG A 419 0.34 14.58 -11.15
C ARG A 419 0.37 15.92 -11.85
N SER A 420 1.39 16.17 -12.68
CA SER A 420 1.51 17.40 -13.46
C SER A 420 0.45 17.50 -14.55
N GLN A 421 0.08 16.37 -15.17
CA GLN A 421 -0.97 16.35 -16.19
C GLN A 421 -2.35 16.52 -15.55
N ALA A 422 -2.64 15.81 -14.45
CA ALA A 422 -3.89 15.94 -13.71
C ALA A 422 -4.18 17.41 -13.30
N LYS A 423 -3.15 18.15 -12.83
CA LYS A 423 -3.29 19.58 -12.50
C LYS A 423 -3.62 20.48 -13.69
N LYS A 424 -3.32 20.06 -14.91
CA LYS A 424 -3.67 20.81 -16.13
C LYS A 424 -5.08 20.47 -16.61
N ASP A 425 -5.48 19.22 -16.47
CA ASP A 425 -6.71 18.68 -17.04
C ASP A 425 -7.93 18.91 -16.13
N TYR A 426 -7.71 18.98 -14.81
CA TYR A 426 -8.78 19.09 -13.83
C TYR A 426 -8.79 20.41 -13.08
N LYS A 427 -9.99 20.98 -12.91
CA LYS A 427 -10.21 22.18 -12.09
C LYS A 427 -10.74 21.78 -10.72
N PRO A 428 -10.10 22.26 -9.63
CA PRO A 428 -10.50 21.92 -8.26
C PRO A 428 -11.98 22.18 -7.96
N GLU A 429 -12.53 23.26 -8.50
CA GLU A 429 -13.91 23.67 -8.27
C GLU A 429 -14.93 22.70 -8.90
N GLU A 430 -14.65 22.21 -10.10
CA GLU A 430 -15.48 21.21 -10.77
C GLU A 430 -15.50 19.89 -9.99
N ILE A 431 -14.33 19.47 -9.46
CA ILE A 431 -14.22 18.27 -8.63
C ILE A 431 -15.01 18.43 -7.33
N LYS A 432 -14.86 19.57 -6.62
CA LYS A 432 -15.61 19.85 -5.40
C LYS A 432 -17.12 19.81 -5.64
N ASN A 433 -17.58 20.39 -6.73
CA ASN A 433 -19.00 20.38 -7.10
C ASN A 433 -19.50 18.96 -7.37
N THR A 434 -18.70 18.14 -8.05
CA THR A 434 -19.03 16.73 -8.30
C THR A 434 -19.10 15.94 -6.99
N LEU A 435 -18.12 16.12 -6.09
CA LEU A 435 -18.12 15.47 -4.78
C LEU A 435 -19.33 15.88 -3.94
N ALA A 436 -19.64 17.18 -3.90
CA ALA A 436 -20.79 17.70 -3.17
C ALA A 436 -22.12 17.17 -3.74
N ALA A 437 -22.25 17.07 -5.07
CA ALA A 437 -23.43 16.46 -5.72
C ALA A 437 -23.62 14.98 -5.35
N ASN A 438 -22.51 14.28 -5.06
CA ASN A 438 -22.51 12.89 -4.59
C ASN A 438 -22.60 12.77 -3.05
N GLY A 439 -22.80 13.88 -2.33
CA GLY A 439 -22.91 13.88 -0.87
C GLY A 439 -21.58 13.74 -0.13
N VAL A 440 -20.43 13.88 -0.81
CA VAL A 440 -19.11 13.73 -0.22
C VAL A 440 -18.55 15.09 0.20
N LYS A 441 -18.22 15.22 1.49
CA LYS A 441 -17.55 16.42 2.02
C LYS A 441 -16.04 16.32 1.84
N ILE A 442 -15.36 17.42 1.51
CA ILE A 442 -13.90 17.42 1.34
C ILE A 442 -13.24 18.57 2.09
N ARG A 443 -12.10 18.27 2.74
CA ARG A 443 -11.11 19.20 3.25
C ARG A 443 -9.74 18.87 2.68
N ALA A 444 -9.08 19.84 2.06
CA ALA A 444 -7.75 19.67 1.50
C ALA A 444 -6.85 20.84 1.89
N THR A 445 -5.55 20.58 1.99
CA THR A 445 -4.56 21.61 2.35
C THR A 445 -4.42 22.68 1.27
N THR A 446 -4.58 22.32 0.00
CA THR A 446 -4.51 23.22 -1.14
C THR A 446 -5.45 22.79 -2.27
N GLU A 447 -5.89 23.75 -3.09
CA GLU A 447 -6.64 23.47 -4.32
C GLU A 447 -5.88 22.57 -5.30
N ASN A 448 -4.55 22.73 -5.35
CA ASN A 448 -3.70 21.92 -6.23
C ASN A 448 -3.76 20.43 -5.92
N VAL A 449 -3.90 20.04 -4.66
CA VAL A 449 -4.03 18.63 -4.24
C VAL A 449 -5.34 18.03 -4.78
N ILE A 450 -6.43 18.80 -4.79
CA ILE A 450 -7.72 18.34 -5.33
C ILE A 450 -7.61 18.04 -6.82
N ALA A 451 -6.96 18.90 -7.60
CA ALA A 451 -6.74 18.67 -9.03
C ALA A 451 -5.75 17.52 -9.29
N GLU A 452 -4.66 17.46 -8.52
CA GLU A 452 -3.62 16.44 -8.64
C GLU A 452 -4.15 15.02 -8.38
N GLU A 453 -5.09 14.91 -7.45
CA GLU A 453 -5.67 13.65 -6.98
C GLU A 453 -7.11 13.44 -7.49
N ALA A 454 -7.47 14.12 -8.59
CA ALA A 454 -8.79 13.98 -9.23
C ALA A 454 -9.12 12.51 -9.53
N PRO A 455 -10.36 12.05 -9.33
CA PRO A 455 -10.76 10.67 -9.63
C PRO A 455 -10.38 10.21 -11.04
N GLY A 456 -10.59 11.03 -12.05
CA GLY A 456 -10.23 10.72 -13.45
C GLY A 456 -8.73 10.64 -13.75
N ALA A 457 -7.84 10.89 -12.78
CA ALA A 457 -6.41 10.65 -12.90
C ALA A 457 -5.99 9.21 -12.56
N TYR A 458 -6.97 8.37 -12.21
CA TYR A 458 -6.80 6.99 -11.77
C TYR A 458 -7.59 6.02 -12.63
N LYS A 459 -7.18 4.75 -12.62
CA LYS A 459 -7.99 3.65 -13.16
C LYS A 459 -9.30 3.51 -12.37
N ASP A 460 -10.28 2.86 -12.98
CA ASP A 460 -11.49 2.49 -12.26
C ASP A 460 -11.19 1.41 -11.21
N VAL A 461 -11.40 1.73 -9.94
CA VAL A 461 -11.16 0.80 -8.84
C VAL A 461 -12.10 -0.41 -8.91
N ASP A 462 -13.33 -0.24 -9.44
CA ASP A 462 -14.29 -1.34 -9.59
C ASP A 462 -13.75 -2.39 -10.58
N SER A 463 -13.08 -1.97 -11.67
CA SER A 463 -12.37 -2.86 -12.60
C SER A 463 -11.21 -3.57 -11.94
N VAL A 464 -10.36 -2.85 -11.20
CA VAL A 464 -9.19 -3.42 -10.48
C VAL A 464 -9.61 -4.53 -9.52
N VAL A 465 -10.63 -4.30 -8.70
CA VAL A 465 -11.10 -5.32 -7.73
C VAL A 465 -11.82 -6.48 -8.40
N LYS A 466 -12.55 -6.23 -9.50
CA LYS A 466 -13.20 -7.28 -10.30
C LYS A 466 -12.19 -8.24 -10.92
N ILE A 467 -11.06 -7.72 -11.43
CA ILE A 467 -9.97 -8.54 -11.95
C ILE A 467 -9.34 -9.36 -10.82
N SER A 468 -9.06 -8.74 -9.65
CA SER A 468 -8.53 -9.44 -8.48
C SER A 468 -9.44 -10.59 -8.03
N ASP A 469 -10.77 -10.35 -8.01
CA ASP A 469 -11.77 -11.35 -7.62
C ASP A 469 -11.93 -12.47 -8.67
N SER A 470 -12.07 -12.12 -9.95
CA SER A 470 -12.27 -13.09 -11.03
C SER A 470 -11.07 -14.00 -11.23
N THR A 471 -9.85 -13.49 -11.09
CA THR A 471 -8.61 -14.27 -11.15
C THR A 471 -8.33 -15.07 -9.88
N GLY A 472 -9.04 -14.77 -8.80
CA GLY A 472 -8.92 -15.46 -7.52
C GLY A 472 -7.72 -15.05 -6.67
N ILE A 473 -6.99 -13.97 -7.02
CA ILE A 473 -5.87 -13.48 -6.20
C ILE A 473 -6.32 -12.67 -4.97
N ALA A 474 -7.60 -12.32 -4.90
CA ALA A 474 -8.30 -11.87 -3.70
C ALA A 474 -9.81 -12.07 -3.93
N LYS A 475 -10.63 -12.08 -2.88
CA LYS A 475 -12.08 -12.20 -3.00
C LYS A 475 -12.79 -11.04 -2.32
N LEU A 476 -13.85 -10.53 -2.97
CA LEU A 476 -14.64 -9.40 -2.49
C LEU A 476 -15.40 -9.75 -1.21
N VAL A 477 -15.33 -8.86 -0.22
CA VAL A 477 -16.05 -8.94 1.06
C VAL A 477 -17.03 -7.80 1.21
N ALA A 478 -16.57 -6.56 1.08
CA ALA A 478 -17.41 -5.38 1.26
C ALA A 478 -16.98 -4.22 0.36
N LYS A 479 -17.95 -3.39 -0.02
CA LYS A 479 -17.77 -2.08 -0.66
C LYS A 479 -18.06 -0.99 0.36
N VAL A 480 -17.17 0.00 0.44
CA VAL A 480 -17.35 1.16 1.31
C VAL A 480 -17.33 2.44 0.50
N LYS A 481 -18.20 3.40 0.82
CA LYS A 481 -18.34 4.68 0.12
C LYS A 481 -17.94 5.84 1.01
N PRO A 482 -17.22 6.85 0.50
CA PRO A 482 -16.85 8.02 1.26
C PRO A 482 -18.05 8.90 1.57
N LEU A 483 -18.13 9.39 2.81
CA LEU A 483 -19.02 10.45 3.27
C LEU A 483 -18.25 11.77 3.42
N ALA A 484 -17.00 11.67 3.90
CA ALA A 484 -16.13 12.83 4.08
C ALA A 484 -14.66 12.45 3.91
N VAL A 485 -13.87 13.33 3.30
CA VAL A 485 -12.47 13.11 2.91
C VAL A 485 -11.58 14.25 3.39
N THR A 486 -10.48 13.93 4.07
CA THR A 486 -9.36 14.87 4.27
C THR A 486 -8.19 14.50 3.37
N LYS A 487 -7.60 15.50 2.70
CA LYS A 487 -6.48 15.38 1.76
C LYS A 487 -5.35 16.33 2.14
N GLY A 488 -4.09 15.85 2.02
CA GLY A 488 -2.92 16.63 2.34
C GLY A 488 -2.03 17.01 1.18
#